data_a854329ffd975394d0930bf8d5135207
#
_entry.id   a854329ffd975394d0930bf8d5135207
#
_cell.length_a   1.000
_cell.length_b   1.000
_cell.length_c   1.000
_cell.angle_alpha   90.00
_cell.angle_beta   90.00
_cell.angle_gamma   90.00
#
_symmetry.space_group_name_H-M   'P 1'
#
loop_
_entity.id
_entity.type
_entity.pdbx_description
1 polymer ?
#
loop_
_entity_poly.entity_id
_entity_poly.type
_entity_poly.pdbx_seq_one_letter_code
_entity_poly.pdbx_strand_id
1 'polypeptide(L)'
;MQVSEMKSSFGELKQKLEYLESYCEELKKALRVAKDCRVHEKLNNLPNRGKPSDGSAENVMPVSEEIMVEGFLQIVSEARLSVKQFCKTLISQIEETDQALAQNLNQLLQPFKLSLNAKYSKAVLYHFEAFIGRCLYQDFENCLFQKNGCPKFLDPHQDRQAHFSSFVALRNLSWNEVLRKGTKYYSEEFSKLCDQKMSCIMTCLNWSRAWSEELLQAFFVAAKCIWLVHLLAHSFNPPLGILRVEENTSFDGHYMEDMCGDRQRSQGPSRVKMMVMPGFYVGDRVLRCKVLCRYKSSTK
;
A
#
# COMPACT_ATOMS: atom_id res chain seq x y z
N MET A 1 -39.27 -18.70 -27.56
CA MET A 1 -39.71 -17.97 -26.37
C MET A 1 -38.63 -17.90 -25.28
N GLN A 2 -38.06 -18.99 -24.79
CA GLN A 2 -37.06 -19.00 -23.69
C GLN A 2 -35.80 -18.14 -23.91
N VAL A 3 -35.25 -18.06 -25.11
CA VAL A 3 -34.03 -17.29 -25.41
C VAL A 3 -34.28 -15.76 -25.35
N SER A 4 -35.49 -15.31 -25.68
CA SER A 4 -35.86 -13.89 -25.60
C SER A 4 -36.04 -13.42 -24.16
N GLU A 5 -36.66 -14.25 -23.32
CA GLU A 5 -36.84 -13.97 -21.89
C GLU A 5 -35.49 -13.98 -21.14
N MET A 6 -34.60 -14.88 -21.49
CA MET A 6 -33.25 -14.96 -20.91
C MET A 6 -32.39 -13.73 -21.31
N LYS A 7 -32.54 -13.21 -22.55
CA LYS A 7 -31.86 -11.97 -22.98
C LYS A 7 -32.42 -10.74 -22.26
N SER A 8 -33.73 -10.67 -22.04
CA SER A 8 -34.37 -9.58 -21.29
C SER A 8 -33.91 -9.57 -19.82
N SER A 9 -33.94 -10.75 -19.17
CA SER A 9 -33.49 -10.91 -17.78
C SER A 9 -31.99 -10.59 -17.62
N PHE A 10 -31.16 -10.96 -18.59
CA PHE A 10 -29.74 -10.61 -18.61
C PHE A 10 -29.52 -9.11 -18.76
N GLY A 11 -30.32 -8.42 -19.58
CA GLY A 11 -30.33 -6.97 -19.75
C GLY A 11 -30.67 -6.25 -18.43
N GLU A 12 -31.72 -6.72 -17.75
CA GLU A 12 -32.13 -6.15 -16.45
C GLU A 12 -31.08 -6.36 -15.36
N LEU A 13 -30.46 -7.55 -15.29
CA LEU A 13 -29.39 -7.84 -14.37
C LEU A 13 -28.17 -6.97 -14.61
N LYS A 14 -27.82 -6.72 -15.87
CA LYS A 14 -26.72 -5.85 -16.25
C LYS A 14 -26.99 -4.41 -15.83
N GLN A 15 -28.18 -3.88 -16.05
CA GLN A 15 -28.57 -2.54 -15.61
C GLN A 15 -28.55 -2.41 -14.07
N LYS A 16 -29.02 -3.41 -13.33
CA LYS A 16 -28.94 -3.44 -11.88
C LYS A 16 -27.50 -3.47 -11.39
N LEU A 17 -26.62 -4.20 -12.07
CA LEU A 17 -25.20 -4.25 -11.74
C LEU A 17 -24.54 -2.88 -11.93
N GLU A 18 -24.77 -2.23 -13.08
CA GLU A 18 -24.26 -0.90 -13.38
C GLU A 18 -24.77 0.15 -12.37
N TYR A 19 -26.05 0.07 -12.00
CA TYR A 19 -26.62 0.94 -10.97
C TYR A 19 -25.98 0.73 -9.61
N LEU A 20 -25.80 -0.52 -9.17
CA LEU A 20 -25.16 -0.85 -7.90
C LEU A 20 -23.68 -0.46 -7.87
N GLU A 21 -22.98 -0.61 -8.99
CA GLU A 21 -21.59 -0.15 -9.12
C GLU A 21 -21.49 1.37 -8.99
N SER A 22 -22.37 2.12 -9.69
CA SER A 22 -22.45 3.57 -9.58
C SER A 22 -22.77 4.01 -8.14
N TYR A 23 -23.76 3.39 -7.52
CA TYR A 23 -24.15 3.68 -6.13
C TYR A 23 -23.02 3.36 -5.13
N CYS A 24 -22.31 2.26 -5.32
CA CYS A 24 -21.12 1.93 -4.52
C CYS A 24 -20.01 2.97 -4.68
N GLU A 25 -19.77 3.49 -5.88
CA GLU A 25 -18.79 4.54 -6.10
C GLU A 25 -19.22 5.88 -5.48
N GLU A 26 -20.50 6.23 -5.53
CA GLU A 26 -21.02 7.42 -4.83
C GLU A 26 -20.90 7.30 -3.31
N LEU A 27 -21.23 6.14 -2.75
CA LEU A 27 -21.05 5.88 -1.31
C LEU A 27 -19.58 5.93 -0.91
N LYS A 28 -18.68 5.37 -1.71
CA LYS A 28 -17.23 5.46 -1.47
C LYS A 28 -16.75 6.90 -1.54
N LYS A 29 -17.24 7.68 -2.50
CA LYS A 29 -16.92 9.10 -2.64
C LYS A 29 -17.44 9.91 -1.46
N ALA A 30 -18.68 9.70 -1.03
CA ALA A 30 -19.25 10.33 0.15
C ALA A 30 -18.51 9.94 1.43
N LEU A 31 -18.11 8.67 1.59
CA LEU A 31 -17.35 8.18 2.72
C LEU A 31 -15.92 8.76 2.74
N ARG A 32 -15.28 8.93 1.57
CA ARG A 32 -13.98 9.62 1.44
C ARG A 32 -14.10 11.07 1.86
N VAL A 33 -15.08 11.80 1.32
CA VAL A 33 -15.32 13.21 1.67
C VAL A 33 -15.60 13.37 3.17
N ALA A 34 -16.42 12.51 3.75
CA ALA A 34 -16.72 12.54 5.19
C ALA A 34 -15.51 12.21 6.07
N LYS A 35 -14.64 11.27 5.62
CA LYS A 35 -13.38 10.94 6.31
C LYS A 35 -12.32 12.02 6.09
N ASP A 36 -12.17 12.50 4.86
CA ASP A 36 -11.21 13.57 4.54
C ASP A 36 -11.55 14.88 5.25
N CYS A 37 -12.85 15.25 5.35
CA CYS A 37 -13.26 16.40 6.15
C CYS A 37 -12.89 16.25 7.62
N ARG A 38 -13.11 15.08 8.25
CA ARG A 38 -12.77 14.87 9.66
C ARG A 38 -11.28 14.86 9.95
N VAL A 39 -10.49 14.18 9.13
CA VAL A 39 -9.04 14.05 9.34
C VAL A 39 -8.31 15.29 8.81
N HIS A 40 -8.74 15.86 7.67
CA HIS A 40 -8.19 17.10 7.13
C HIS A 40 -8.45 18.30 8.04
N GLU A 41 -9.66 18.41 8.60
CA GLU A 41 -10.01 19.47 9.52
C GLU A 41 -9.18 19.38 10.81
N LYS A 42 -8.95 18.17 11.33
CA LYS A 42 -8.13 17.94 12.51
C LYS A 42 -6.63 18.06 12.26
N LEU A 43 -6.14 17.68 11.07
CA LEU A 43 -4.71 17.74 10.72
C LEU A 43 -4.29 19.07 10.07
N ASN A 44 -5.19 19.78 9.37
CA ASN A 44 -4.91 21.05 8.70
C ASN A 44 -5.21 22.30 9.56
N ASN A 45 -6.02 22.18 10.62
CA ASN A 45 -6.28 23.28 11.56
C ASN A 45 -5.19 23.45 12.62
N LEU A 46 -3.99 22.91 12.39
CA LEU A 46 -2.82 23.20 13.21
C LEU A 46 -2.37 24.64 12.96
N PRO A 47 -2.35 25.50 13.99
CA PRO A 47 -1.89 26.89 13.84
C PRO A 47 -0.43 26.90 13.42
N ASN A 48 -0.17 27.54 12.29
CA ASN A 48 1.18 27.83 11.79
C ASN A 48 1.81 28.90 12.71
N ARG A 49 2.29 28.48 13.89
CA ARG A 49 2.97 29.37 14.86
C ARG A 49 4.46 29.40 14.58
N GLY A 50 4.84 30.33 13.71
CA GLY A 50 6.16 30.90 13.79
C GLY A 50 6.22 31.88 14.94
N LYS A 51 6.96 31.55 16.00
CA LYS A 51 7.92 32.36 16.79
C LYS A 51 8.30 31.57 18.05
N PRO A 52 9.56 31.47 18.40
CA PRO A 52 9.97 30.87 19.68
C PRO A 52 9.64 31.87 20.79
N SER A 53 8.77 31.51 21.71
CA SER A 53 8.70 32.15 23.03
C SER A 53 9.38 31.20 24.02
N ASP A 54 10.35 31.76 24.66
CA ASP A 54 11.16 31.24 25.77
C ASP A 54 10.23 30.77 26.92
N GLY A 55 10.46 29.54 27.43
CA GLY A 55 9.78 29.03 28.61
C GLY A 55 9.21 27.63 28.38
N SER A 56 9.93 26.59 28.86
CA SER A 56 9.49 25.18 29.13
C SER A 56 8.23 24.71 28.36
N ALA A 57 8.28 24.67 27.04
CA ALA A 57 7.28 24.01 26.25
C ALA A 57 7.52 22.51 26.37
N GLU A 58 6.67 21.82 27.14
CA GLU A 58 6.55 20.37 27.15
C GLU A 58 6.56 19.87 25.70
N ASN A 59 7.40 18.88 25.41
CA ASN A 59 7.57 18.23 24.11
C ASN A 59 6.33 17.40 23.72
N VAL A 60 5.17 18.04 23.62
CA VAL A 60 3.88 17.42 23.30
C VAL A 60 3.71 17.38 21.78
N MET A 61 3.33 16.22 21.26
CA MET A 61 2.93 16.09 19.84
C MET A 61 1.74 17.02 19.55
N PRO A 62 1.67 17.64 18.36
CA PRO A 62 0.64 18.61 18.02
C PRO A 62 -0.79 18.02 17.93
N VAL A 63 -0.93 16.71 17.94
CA VAL A 63 -2.20 15.97 17.89
C VAL A 63 -2.20 14.82 18.88
N SER A 64 -3.40 14.39 19.32
CA SER A 64 -3.52 13.23 20.22
C SER A 64 -3.15 11.92 19.52
N GLU A 65 -2.79 10.92 20.34
CA GLU A 65 -2.41 9.60 19.84
C GLU A 65 -3.55 8.92 19.08
N GLU A 66 -4.80 9.11 19.50
CA GLU A 66 -5.97 8.55 18.84
C GLU A 66 -6.12 9.08 17.40
N ILE A 67 -5.88 10.38 17.18
CA ILE A 67 -5.91 11.00 15.85
C ILE A 67 -4.76 10.45 15.01
N MET A 68 -3.58 10.24 15.60
CA MET A 68 -2.44 9.63 14.90
C MET A 68 -2.75 8.18 14.49
N VAL A 69 -3.40 7.39 15.36
CA VAL A 69 -3.83 6.02 15.06
C VAL A 69 -4.85 6.00 13.92
N GLU A 70 -5.88 6.85 13.96
CA GLU A 70 -6.86 6.95 12.87
C GLU A 70 -6.17 7.30 11.54
N GLY A 71 -5.30 8.30 11.56
CA GLY A 71 -4.49 8.71 10.41
C GLY A 71 -3.61 7.59 9.88
N PHE A 72 -3.01 6.79 10.78
CA PHE A 72 -2.18 5.64 10.42
C PHE A 72 -3.00 4.54 9.73
N LEU A 73 -4.13 4.17 10.27
CA LEU A 73 -5.02 3.17 9.67
C LEU A 73 -5.52 3.61 8.29
N GLN A 74 -5.82 4.90 8.13
CA GLN A 74 -6.22 5.46 6.86
C GLN A 74 -5.09 5.39 5.83
N ILE A 75 -3.89 5.87 6.16
CA ILE A 75 -2.77 5.89 5.19
C ILE A 75 -2.30 4.47 4.83
N VAL A 76 -2.36 3.50 5.75
CA VAL A 76 -2.10 2.09 5.44
C VAL A 76 -3.12 1.55 4.44
N SER A 77 -4.40 1.91 4.57
CA SER A 77 -5.43 1.53 3.60
C SER A 77 -5.19 2.17 2.23
N GLU A 78 -4.82 3.46 2.20
CA GLU A 78 -4.46 4.18 0.97
C GLU A 78 -3.22 3.55 0.31
N ALA A 79 -2.19 3.20 1.09
CA ALA A 79 -0.99 2.53 0.61
C ALA A 79 -1.31 1.20 -0.08
N ARG A 80 -2.21 0.41 0.51
CA ARG A 80 -2.65 -0.84 -0.10
C ARG A 80 -3.35 -0.62 -1.44
N LEU A 81 -4.26 0.34 -1.50
CA LEU A 81 -5.01 0.64 -2.72
C LEU A 81 -4.08 1.18 -3.82
N SER A 82 -3.13 2.03 -3.47
CA SER A 82 -2.16 2.59 -4.42
C SER A 82 -1.19 1.53 -4.96
N VAL A 83 -0.69 0.63 -4.12
CA VAL A 83 0.14 -0.51 -4.57
C VAL A 83 -0.66 -1.41 -5.50
N LYS A 84 -1.91 -1.73 -5.17
CA LYS A 84 -2.78 -2.51 -6.05
C LYS A 84 -3.02 -1.82 -7.40
N GLN A 85 -3.25 -0.51 -7.40
CA GLN A 85 -3.42 0.25 -8.64
C GLN A 85 -2.14 0.28 -9.46
N PHE A 86 -0.99 0.49 -8.83
CA PHE A 86 0.31 0.39 -9.50
C PHE A 86 0.52 -0.98 -10.15
N CYS A 87 0.22 -2.08 -9.44
CA CYS A 87 0.32 -3.43 -10.01
C CYS A 87 -0.63 -3.64 -11.20
N LYS A 88 -1.86 -3.09 -11.16
CA LYS A 88 -2.78 -3.16 -12.30
C LYS A 88 -2.23 -2.41 -13.51
N THR A 89 -1.75 -1.17 -13.33
CA THR A 89 -1.14 -0.37 -14.38
C THR A 89 0.10 -1.07 -14.95
N LEU A 90 0.95 -1.65 -14.08
CA LEU A 90 2.12 -2.41 -14.51
C LEU A 90 1.74 -3.62 -15.38
N ILE A 91 0.75 -4.41 -14.94
CA ILE A 91 0.27 -5.59 -15.68
C ILE A 91 -0.34 -5.18 -17.03
N SER A 92 -1.07 -4.07 -17.10
CA SER A 92 -1.68 -3.59 -18.35
C SER A 92 -0.64 -3.17 -19.37
N GLN A 93 0.56 -2.74 -18.94
CA GLN A 93 1.66 -2.33 -19.81
C GLN A 93 2.58 -3.48 -20.28
N ILE A 94 2.30 -4.71 -19.85
CA ILE A 94 3.01 -5.89 -20.38
C ILE A 94 2.45 -6.17 -21.77
N GLU A 95 3.22 -5.76 -22.78
CA GLU A 95 2.87 -5.97 -24.18
C GLU A 95 3.19 -7.41 -24.61
N GLU A 96 2.35 -7.96 -25.48
CA GLU A 96 2.56 -9.31 -26.02
C GLU A 96 3.82 -9.39 -26.92
N THR A 97 4.26 -8.25 -27.42
CA THR A 97 5.47 -8.12 -28.26
C THR A 97 6.76 -8.19 -27.47
N ASP A 98 6.74 -7.91 -26.16
CA ASP A 98 7.92 -7.99 -25.28
C ASP A 98 8.11 -9.42 -24.75
N GLN A 99 8.59 -10.31 -25.62
CA GLN A 99 8.77 -11.73 -25.30
C GLN A 99 9.77 -11.97 -24.16
N ALA A 100 10.84 -11.15 -24.08
CA ALA A 100 11.86 -11.31 -23.03
C ALA A 100 11.28 -11.00 -21.65
N LEU A 101 10.55 -9.88 -21.51
CA LEU A 101 9.88 -9.52 -20.27
C LEU A 101 8.79 -10.56 -19.90
N ALA A 102 8.00 -10.97 -20.89
CA ALA A 102 6.95 -11.97 -20.69
C ALA A 102 7.52 -13.32 -20.21
N GLN A 103 8.66 -13.77 -20.74
CA GLN A 103 9.36 -14.97 -20.29
C GLN A 103 9.85 -14.83 -18.84
N ASN A 104 10.49 -13.72 -18.49
CA ASN A 104 10.98 -13.46 -17.15
C ASN A 104 9.84 -13.46 -16.11
N LEU A 105 8.74 -12.76 -16.42
CA LEU A 105 7.59 -12.71 -15.54
C LEU A 105 6.85 -14.07 -15.42
N ASN A 106 6.81 -14.85 -16.51
CA ASN A 106 6.30 -16.22 -16.45
C ASN A 106 7.18 -17.11 -15.56
N GLN A 107 8.52 -16.96 -15.60
CA GLN A 107 9.42 -17.67 -14.69
C GLN A 107 9.16 -17.31 -13.23
N LEU A 108 8.92 -16.04 -12.91
CA LEU A 108 8.52 -15.61 -11.56
C LEU A 108 7.19 -16.21 -11.09
N LEU A 109 6.25 -16.43 -12.02
CA LEU A 109 4.92 -16.98 -11.72
C LEU A 109 4.88 -18.51 -11.71
N GLN A 110 5.82 -19.18 -12.38
CA GLN A 110 5.88 -20.63 -12.53
C GLN A 110 5.84 -21.42 -11.21
N PRO A 111 6.61 -21.03 -10.15
CA PRO A 111 6.56 -21.75 -8.87
C PRO A 111 5.16 -21.77 -8.24
N PHE A 112 4.32 -20.85 -8.66
CA PHE A 112 2.95 -20.70 -8.16
C PHE A 112 1.90 -21.33 -9.09
N LYS A 113 2.33 -21.99 -10.19
CA LYS A 113 1.48 -22.55 -11.25
C LYS A 113 0.59 -21.49 -11.91
N LEU A 114 1.12 -20.30 -12.11
CA LEU A 114 0.45 -19.17 -12.75
C LEU A 114 1.19 -18.78 -14.04
N SER A 115 0.48 -18.14 -14.95
CA SER A 115 1.01 -17.64 -16.22
C SER A 115 0.42 -16.28 -16.53
N LEU A 116 1.17 -15.46 -17.28
CA LEU A 116 0.70 -14.18 -17.82
C LEU A 116 -0.48 -14.31 -18.78
N ASN A 117 -0.76 -15.49 -19.33
CA ASN A 117 -1.97 -15.71 -20.14
C ASN A 117 -3.26 -15.39 -19.34
N ALA A 118 -3.19 -15.48 -18.02
CA ALA A 118 -4.23 -15.08 -17.09
C ALA A 118 -3.90 -13.79 -16.34
N LYS A 119 -3.18 -12.83 -16.99
CA LYS A 119 -2.65 -11.61 -16.34
C LYS A 119 -3.69 -10.78 -15.60
N TYR A 120 -4.94 -10.82 -16.02
CA TYR A 120 -6.04 -10.10 -15.36
C TYR A 120 -6.71 -10.89 -14.23
N SER A 121 -6.26 -12.11 -13.94
CA SER A 121 -6.80 -12.88 -12.83
C SER A 121 -6.40 -12.29 -11.47
N LYS A 122 -7.29 -12.42 -10.47
CA LYS A 122 -6.99 -12.00 -9.10
C LYS A 122 -5.73 -12.67 -8.53
N ALA A 123 -5.50 -13.93 -8.91
CA ALA A 123 -4.34 -14.68 -8.44
C ALA A 123 -3.03 -14.08 -8.94
N VAL A 124 -2.93 -13.76 -10.22
CA VAL A 124 -1.76 -13.07 -10.79
C VAL A 124 -1.56 -11.70 -10.15
N LEU A 125 -2.62 -10.89 -10.05
CA LEU A 125 -2.55 -9.57 -9.42
C LEU A 125 -2.00 -9.64 -7.99
N TYR A 126 -2.50 -10.57 -7.15
CA TYR A 126 -2.01 -10.70 -5.77
C TYR A 126 -0.54 -11.15 -5.69
N HIS A 127 -0.06 -11.95 -6.64
CA HIS A 127 1.36 -12.31 -6.70
C HIS A 127 2.22 -11.09 -7.07
N PHE A 128 1.76 -10.27 -8.02
CA PHE A 128 2.44 -8.99 -8.31
C PHE A 128 2.40 -8.04 -7.13
N GLU A 129 1.25 -7.90 -6.44
CA GLU A 129 1.17 -7.11 -5.21
C GLU A 129 2.18 -7.60 -4.16
N ALA A 130 2.39 -8.92 -4.03
CA ALA A 130 3.35 -9.49 -3.10
C ALA A 130 4.81 -9.19 -3.50
N PHE A 131 5.16 -9.32 -4.78
CA PHE A 131 6.51 -8.97 -5.28
C PHE A 131 6.81 -7.49 -5.07
N ILE A 132 5.90 -6.62 -5.48
CA ILE A 132 6.02 -5.17 -5.35
C ILE A 132 6.02 -4.75 -3.89
N GLY A 133 5.11 -5.31 -3.07
CA GLY A 133 5.04 -5.04 -1.65
C GLY A 133 6.34 -5.37 -0.93
N ARG A 134 6.98 -6.51 -1.26
CA ARG A 134 8.28 -6.87 -0.72
C ARG A 134 9.35 -5.82 -1.04
N CYS A 135 9.40 -5.31 -2.27
CA CYS A 135 10.33 -4.24 -2.66
C CYS A 135 10.04 -2.94 -1.91
N LEU A 136 8.77 -2.52 -1.87
CA LEU A 136 8.36 -1.24 -1.28
C LEU A 136 8.55 -1.19 0.24
N TYR A 137 8.25 -2.29 0.96
CA TYR A 137 8.39 -2.35 2.42
C TYR A 137 9.76 -2.84 2.89
N GLN A 138 10.68 -3.17 1.98
CA GLN A 138 12.04 -3.54 2.37
C GLN A 138 12.69 -2.42 3.18
N ASP A 139 13.41 -2.77 4.26
CA ASP A 139 14.09 -1.84 5.16
C ASP A 139 13.15 -0.82 5.86
N PHE A 140 11.85 -1.09 5.94
CA PHE A 140 10.86 -0.20 6.58
C PHE A 140 11.17 0.06 8.05
N GLU A 141 11.77 -0.91 8.74
CA GLU A 141 12.13 -0.84 10.16
C GLU A 141 13.24 0.16 10.44
N ASN A 142 14.01 0.51 9.42
CA ASN A 142 15.20 1.36 9.55
C ASN A 142 14.84 2.82 9.33
N CYS A 143 15.51 3.73 10.03
CA CYS A 143 15.38 5.15 9.80
C CYS A 143 15.59 5.50 8.33
N LEU A 144 14.64 6.21 7.74
CA LEU A 144 14.67 6.65 6.35
C LEU A 144 14.87 5.50 5.33
N PHE A 145 14.45 4.27 5.65
CA PHE A 145 14.66 3.06 4.84
C PHE A 145 16.13 2.73 4.54
N GLN A 146 17.07 3.19 5.34
CA GLN A 146 18.48 2.95 5.13
C GLN A 146 19.02 1.94 6.14
N LYS A 147 19.75 0.90 5.68
CA LYS A 147 20.32 -0.15 6.56
C LYS A 147 21.12 0.38 7.74
N ASN A 148 21.81 1.48 7.55
CA ASN A 148 22.64 2.16 8.54
C ASN A 148 22.13 3.58 8.83
N GLY A 149 20.82 3.83 8.63
CA GLY A 149 20.22 5.13 8.86
C GLY A 149 20.26 5.52 10.33
N CYS A 150 20.72 6.72 10.61
CA CYS A 150 20.68 7.30 11.96
C CYS A 150 19.46 8.23 12.07
N PRO A 151 18.89 8.40 13.27
CA PRO A 151 17.91 9.44 13.54
C PRO A 151 18.44 10.82 13.11
N LYS A 152 17.57 11.67 12.62
CA LYS A 152 17.93 13.03 12.20
C LYS A 152 18.32 13.91 13.39
N PHE A 153 17.71 13.66 14.53
CA PHE A 153 17.96 14.34 15.79
C PHE A 153 18.36 13.35 16.88
N LEU A 154 19.28 13.75 17.75
CA LEU A 154 19.69 12.92 18.90
C LEU A 154 18.59 12.86 19.98
N ASP A 155 17.76 13.91 20.08
CA ASP A 155 16.59 13.92 20.94
C ASP A 155 15.44 13.13 20.27
N PRO A 156 14.96 12.04 20.86
CA PRO A 156 13.87 11.25 20.29
C PRO A 156 12.56 12.03 20.12
N HIS A 157 12.32 13.06 20.95
CA HIS A 157 11.11 13.88 20.82
C HIS A 157 11.17 14.78 19.60
N GLN A 158 12.32 15.41 19.37
CA GLN A 158 12.54 16.24 18.18
C GLN A 158 12.50 15.40 16.92
N ASP A 159 13.05 14.19 16.94
CA ASP A 159 13.05 13.29 15.80
C ASP A 159 11.61 12.86 15.43
N ARG A 160 10.78 12.48 16.40
CA ARG A 160 9.36 12.20 16.20
C ARG A 160 8.58 13.38 15.63
N GLN A 161 8.78 14.58 16.17
CA GLN A 161 8.13 15.79 15.68
C GLN A 161 8.56 16.12 14.25
N ALA A 162 9.83 15.87 13.90
CA ALA A 162 10.32 16.05 12.54
C ALA A 162 9.68 15.04 11.56
N HIS A 163 9.51 13.80 11.96
CA HIS A 163 8.79 12.79 11.17
C HIS A 163 7.33 13.20 10.94
N PHE A 164 6.63 13.63 12.00
CA PHE A 164 5.25 14.08 11.88
C PHE A 164 5.11 15.33 11.01
N SER A 165 5.98 16.30 11.17
CA SER A 165 6.00 17.52 10.34
C SER A 165 6.24 17.19 8.86
N SER A 166 7.15 16.25 8.58
CA SER A 166 7.42 15.76 7.23
C SER A 166 6.21 15.03 6.65
N PHE A 167 5.50 14.22 7.47
CA PHE A 167 4.25 13.56 7.08
C PHE A 167 3.20 14.58 6.65
N VAL A 168 2.94 15.61 7.47
CA VAL A 168 1.96 16.67 7.17
C VAL A 168 2.33 17.43 5.90
N ALA A 169 3.60 17.81 5.75
CA ALA A 169 4.08 18.55 4.59
C ALA A 169 3.94 17.79 3.26
N LEU A 170 4.18 16.46 3.29
CA LEU A 170 4.17 15.64 2.07
C LEU A 170 2.81 15.00 1.77
N ARG A 171 1.87 14.98 2.73
CA ARG A 171 0.57 14.32 2.54
C ARG A 171 -0.17 14.86 1.31
N ASN A 172 -0.16 16.15 1.10
CA ASN A 172 -0.89 16.82 0.03
C ASN A 172 -0.10 16.96 -1.28
N LEU A 173 1.15 16.46 -1.33
CA LEU A 173 1.98 16.52 -2.53
C LEU A 173 1.33 15.77 -3.69
N SER A 174 1.05 16.46 -4.79
CA SER A 174 0.45 15.89 -6.00
C SER A 174 1.49 15.54 -7.06
N TRP A 175 1.13 14.65 -7.98
CA TRP A 175 1.97 14.31 -9.14
C TRP A 175 2.26 15.52 -10.03
N ASN A 176 1.26 16.39 -10.24
CA ASN A 176 1.45 17.59 -11.06
C ASN A 176 2.50 18.55 -10.49
N GLU A 177 2.58 18.64 -9.16
CA GLU A 177 3.64 19.42 -8.50
C GLU A 177 5.01 18.77 -8.68
N VAL A 178 5.06 17.43 -8.64
CA VAL A 178 6.31 16.68 -8.86
C VAL A 178 6.81 16.83 -10.28
N LEU A 179 5.93 16.74 -11.29
CA LEU A 179 6.30 16.99 -12.69
C LEU A 179 6.91 18.37 -12.89
N ARG A 180 6.40 19.38 -12.17
CA ARG A 180 6.87 20.76 -12.31
C ARG A 180 8.18 21.02 -11.59
N LYS A 181 8.40 20.45 -10.41
CA LYS A 181 9.52 20.81 -9.51
C LYS A 181 10.47 19.66 -9.16
N GLY A 182 10.04 18.40 -9.38
CA GLY A 182 10.74 17.19 -8.94
C GLY A 182 10.54 16.85 -7.47
N THR A 183 10.70 15.60 -7.11
CA THR A 183 10.56 15.10 -5.72
C THR A 183 11.60 15.70 -4.79
N LYS A 184 12.83 15.88 -5.28
CA LYS A 184 13.95 16.43 -4.51
C LYS A 184 13.68 17.83 -3.95
N TYR A 185 12.85 18.62 -4.65
CA TYR A 185 12.46 19.96 -4.18
C TYR A 185 11.69 19.90 -2.85
N TYR A 186 10.91 18.83 -2.64
CA TYR A 186 10.06 18.68 -1.45
C TYR A 186 10.73 17.84 -0.36
N SER A 187 11.49 16.82 -0.72
CA SER A 187 12.22 15.95 0.21
C SER A 187 13.30 15.18 -0.54
N GLU A 188 14.55 15.37 -0.14
CA GLU A 188 15.68 14.63 -0.68
C GLU A 188 15.61 13.16 -0.29
N GLU A 189 15.20 12.85 0.94
CA GLU A 189 15.06 11.51 1.45
C GLU A 189 13.98 10.74 0.67
N PHE A 190 12.84 11.37 0.41
CA PHE A 190 11.78 10.78 -0.40
C PHE A 190 12.23 10.54 -1.85
N SER A 191 13.00 11.46 -2.43
CA SER A 191 13.56 11.26 -3.77
C SER A 191 14.48 10.05 -3.82
N LYS A 192 15.40 9.93 -2.86
CA LYS A 192 16.28 8.75 -2.73
C LYS A 192 15.50 7.46 -2.56
N LEU A 193 14.42 7.48 -1.77
CA LEU A 193 13.53 6.33 -1.63
C LEU A 193 12.91 5.94 -2.98
N CYS A 194 12.37 6.91 -3.73
CA CYS A 194 11.78 6.63 -5.05
C CYS A 194 12.78 5.94 -5.98
N ASP A 195 14.00 6.47 -6.08
CA ASP A 195 15.05 5.91 -6.92
C ASP A 195 15.42 4.48 -6.49
N GLN A 196 15.61 4.26 -5.19
CA GLN A 196 15.92 2.96 -4.61
C GLN A 196 14.82 1.94 -4.85
N LYS A 197 13.56 2.30 -4.61
CA LYS A 197 12.42 1.39 -4.76
C LYS A 197 12.11 1.09 -6.22
N MET A 198 12.24 2.08 -7.11
CA MET A 198 12.12 1.88 -8.55
C MET A 198 13.18 0.88 -9.04
N SER A 199 14.46 1.10 -8.69
CA SER A 199 15.55 0.19 -9.04
C SER A 199 15.31 -1.23 -8.51
N CYS A 200 14.85 -1.35 -7.25
CA CYS A 200 14.52 -2.65 -6.66
C CYS A 200 13.42 -3.38 -7.45
N ILE A 201 12.35 -2.68 -7.83
CA ILE A 201 11.24 -3.24 -8.60
C ILE A 201 11.70 -3.65 -10.01
N MET A 202 12.44 -2.79 -10.71
CA MET A 202 12.97 -3.09 -12.04
C MET A 202 13.85 -4.34 -12.00
N THR A 203 14.73 -4.44 -11.00
CA THR A 203 15.58 -5.62 -10.81
C THR A 203 14.76 -6.87 -10.48
N CYS A 204 13.80 -6.76 -9.56
CA CYS A 204 12.95 -7.89 -9.18
C CYS A 204 12.14 -8.48 -10.35
N LEU A 205 11.65 -7.61 -11.23
CA LEU A 205 10.85 -8.01 -12.39
C LEU A 205 11.70 -8.24 -13.65
N ASN A 206 13.00 -7.99 -13.58
CA ASN A 206 13.89 -7.95 -14.74
C ASN A 206 13.34 -7.04 -15.87
N TRP A 207 12.89 -5.86 -15.47
CA TRP A 207 12.27 -4.86 -16.35
C TRP A 207 13.32 -3.87 -16.84
N SER A 208 13.69 -3.93 -18.12
CA SER A 208 14.79 -3.13 -18.69
C SER A 208 14.35 -1.87 -19.44
N ARG A 209 13.05 -1.77 -19.80
CA ARG A 209 12.54 -0.61 -20.55
C ARG A 209 12.15 0.56 -19.63
N ALA A 210 12.16 1.77 -20.20
CA ALA A 210 11.65 2.95 -19.49
C ALA A 210 10.16 2.79 -19.15
N TRP A 211 9.75 3.31 -17.99
CA TRP A 211 8.36 3.33 -17.58
C TRP A 211 7.61 4.47 -18.27
N SER A 212 6.37 4.22 -18.65
CA SER A 212 5.48 5.26 -19.16
C SER A 212 5.15 6.27 -18.06
N GLU A 213 4.69 7.46 -18.45
CA GLU A 213 4.27 8.49 -17.49
C GLU A 213 3.16 7.98 -16.56
N GLU A 214 2.20 7.22 -17.09
CA GLU A 214 1.11 6.61 -16.30
C GLU A 214 1.65 5.64 -15.23
N LEU A 215 2.64 4.82 -15.60
CA LEU A 215 3.27 3.88 -14.66
C LEU A 215 4.10 4.62 -13.61
N LEU A 216 4.84 5.66 -14.02
CA LEU A 216 5.59 6.52 -13.10
C LEU A 216 4.67 7.23 -12.10
N GLN A 217 3.54 7.74 -12.56
CA GLN A 217 2.52 8.36 -11.70
C GLN A 217 1.96 7.36 -10.68
N ALA A 218 1.58 6.17 -11.13
CA ALA A 218 1.05 5.12 -10.26
C ALA A 218 2.10 4.66 -9.23
N PHE A 219 3.37 4.51 -9.64
CA PHE A 219 4.48 4.23 -8.75
C PHE A 219 4.69 5.34 -7.72
N PHE A 220 4.73 6.59 -8.16
CA PHE A 220 4.90 7.73 -7.26
C PHE A 220 3.82 7.74 -6.17
N VAL A 221 2.56 7.53 -6.53
CA VAL A 221 1.46 7.49 -5.55
C VAL A 221 1.67 6.34 -4.56
N ALA A 222 2.07 5.15 -5.02
CA ALA A 222 2.35 4.01 -4.17
C ALA A 222 3.55 4.28 -3.23
N ALA A 223 4.67 4.75 -3.77
CA ALA A 223 5.87 5.07 -3.01
C ALA A 223 5.60 6.16 -1.97
N LYS A 224 4.86 7.22 -2.35
CA LYS A 224 4.45 8.29 -1.42
C LYS A 224 3.61 7.75 -0.26
N CYS A 225 2.62 6.91 -0.54
CA CYS A 225 1.81 6.32 0.53
C CYS A 225 2.65 5.46 1.48
N ILE A 226 3.59 4.65 0.97
CA ILE A 226 4.50 3.87 1.82
C ILE A 226 5.41 4.77 2.65
N TRP A 227 5.94 5.86 2.05
CA TRP A 227 6.74 6.83 2.78
C TRP A 227 5.94 7.52 3.90
N LEU A 228 4.68 7.91 3.64
CA LEU A 228 3.80 8.49 4.64
C LEU A 228 3.47 7.50 5.77
N VAL A 229 3.26 6.20 5.47
CA VAL A 229 3.12 5.15 6.50
C VAL A 229 4.36 5.09 7.39
N HIS A 230 5.56 5.14 6.79
CA HIS A 230 6.83 5.13 7.52
C HIS A 230 6.98 6.36 8.42
N LEU A 231 6.80 7.56 7.88
CA LEU A 231 6.91 8.80 8.64
C LEU A 231 5.96 8.80 9.85
N LEU A 232 4.71 8.38 9.63
CA LEU A 232 3.72 8.37 10.71
C LEU A 232 4.02 7.25 11.73
N ALA A 233 4.47 6.07 11.29
CA ALA A 233 4.89 4.99 12.19
C ALA A 233 6.02 5.43 13.14
N HIS A 234 7.00 6.19 12.61
CA HIS A 234 8.13 6.70 13.40
C HIS A 234 7.79 7.95 14.23
N SER A 235 6.59 8.49 14.08
CA SER A 235 6.09 9.59 14.92
C SER A 235 5.48 9.11 16.25
N PHE A 236 5.26 7.80 16.42
CA PHE A 236 4.77 7.23 17.68
C PHE A 236 5.91 7.01 18.70
N ASN A 237 5.55 6.78 19.95
CA ASN A 237 6.49 6.44 21.04
C ASN A 237 5.96 5.24 21.85
N PRO A 238 6.57 4.05 21.71
CA PRO A 238 7.62 3.71 20.74
C PRO A 238 7.12 3.75 19.29
N PRO A 239 8.03 3.79 18.28
CA PRO A 239 7.63 3.64 16.87
C PRO A 239 6.82 2.37 16.62
N LEU A 240 5.83 2.46 15.72
CA LEU A 240 4.98 1.30 15.43
C LEU A 240 5.77 0.19 14.74
N GLY A 241 5.71 -1.01 15.33
CA GLY A 241 6.36 -2.20 14.79
C GLY A 241 5.66 -2.72 13.53
N ILE A 242 6.44 -3.09 12.52
CA ILE A 242 5.94 -3.80 11.34
C ILE A 242 5.88 -5.30 11.62
N LEU A 243 4.78 -5.94 11.25
CA LEU A 243 4.58 -7.38 11.36
C LEU A 243 4.82 -8.03 10.00
N ARG A 244 5.80 -8.93 9.94
CA ARG A 244 6.14 -9.71 8.75
C ARG A 244 5.88 -11.18 8.99
N VAL A 245 5.52 -11.88 7.92
CA VAL A 245 5.26 -13.32 7.96
C VAL A 245 6.07 -14.00 6.86
N GLU A 246 6.81 -15.02 7.23
CA GLU A 246 7.62 -15.80 6.30
C GLU A 246 6.80 -16.87 5.58
N GLU A 247 7.29 -17.29 4.42
CA GLU A 247 6.74 -18.42 3.69
C GLU A 247 6.77 -19.69 4.56
N ASN A 248 5.75 -20.53 4.39
CA ASN A 248 5.53 -21.78 5.14
C ASN A 248 5.19 -21.62 6.63
N THR A 249 5.09 -20.40 7.17
CA THR A 249 4.53 -20.17 8.52
C THR A 249 3.10 -20.72 8.59
N SER A 250 2.73 -21.31 9.73
CA SER A 250 1.36 -21.75 10.00
C SER A 250 0.42 -20.54 10.01
N PHE A 251 -0.75 -20.65 9.35
CA PHE A 251 -1.72 -19.57 9.32
C PHE A 251 -2.32 -19.33 10.71
N ASP A 252 -2.30 -18.09 11.15
CA ASP A 252 -2.93 -17.62 12.37
C ASP A 252 -3.83 -16.41 12.05
N GLY A 253 -5.14 -16.56 12.27
CA GLY A 253 -6.13 -15.54 11.98
C GLY A 253 -6.04 -14.29 12.87
N HIS A 254 -5.32 -14.31 13.99
CA HIS A 254 -5.07 -13.12 14.80
C HIS A 254 -4.08 -12.16 14.12
N TYR A 255 -3.08 -12.71 13.43
CA TYR A 255 -2.01 -11.94 12.79
C TYR A 255 -2.14 -11.85 11.28
N MET A 256 -2.96 -12.70 10.66
CA MET A 256 -3.03 -12.85 9.21
C MET A 256 -4.46 -12.82 8.69
N GLU A 257 -4.60 -12.35 7.45
CA GLU A 257 -5.85 -12.39 6.68
C GLU A 257 -5.55 -12.98 5.30
N ASP A 258 -6.22 -14.09 4.97
CA ASP A 258 -6.05 -14.72 3.67
C ASP A 258 -6.81 -13.97 2.58
N MET A 259 -6.08 -13.59 1.52
CA MET A 259 -6.61 -12.83 0.38
C MET A 259 -7.43 -13.66 -0.59
N CYS A 260 -7.22 -14.98 -0.58
CA CYS A 260 -7.89 -15.93 -1.45
C CYS A 260 -9.00 -16.73 -0.74
N GLY A 261 -9.37 -16.33 0.49
CA GLY A 261 -10.38 -17.00 1.30
C GLY A 261 -11.68 -17.19 0.55
N ASP A 262 -11.80 -18.34 -0.12
CA ASP A 262 -13.01 -18.75 -0.81
C ASP A 262 -13.96 -19.31 0.25
N ARG A 263 -15.04 -18.60 0.54
CA ARG A 263 -16.06 -19.03 1.53
C ARG A 263 -16.69 -20.39 1.21
N GLN A 264 -16.44 -20.90 0.00
CA GLN A 264 -16.94 -22.21 -0.46
C GLN A 264 -15.99 -23.38 -0.18
N ARG A 265 -14.76 -23.11 0.30
CA ARG A 265 -13.82 -24.18 0.62
C ARG A 265 -14.12 -24.76 2.00
N SER A 266 -14.33 -26.06 2.05
CA SER A 266 -14.61 -26.81 3.29
C SER A 266 -13.45 -26.86 4.29
N GLN A 267 -12.24 -26.51 3.85
CA GLN A 267 -11.03 -26.53 4.68
C GLN A 267 -10.38 -25.13 4.72
N GLY A 268 -10.04 -24.69 5.93
CA GLY A 268 -9.37 -23.43 6.16
C GLY A 268 -7.93 -23.39 5.65
N PRO A 269 -7.33 -22.18 5.59
CA PRO A 269 -5.93 -22.01 5.21
C PRO A 269 -5.01 -22.73 6.21
N SER A 270 -3.91 -23.32 5.70
CA SER A 270 -2.98 -24.10 6.54
C SER A 270 -1.64 -23.41 6.75
N ARG A 271 -1.02 -22.97 5.67
CA ARG A 271 0.30 -22.33 5.68
C ARG A 271 0.36 -21.14 4.73
N VAL A 272 1.17 -20.16 5.10
CA VAL A 272 1.44 -19.01 4.24
C VAL A 272 2.23 -19.44 3.01
N LYS A 273 1.74 -19.07 1.84
CA LYS A 273 2.43 -19.24 0.56
C LYS A 273 3.29 -18.00 0.27
N MET A 274 2.75 -16.81 0.57
CA MET A 274 3.40 -15.53 0.31
C MET A 274 2.69 -14.42 1.07
N MET A 275 3.44 -13.45 1.60
CA MET A 275 2.91 -12.23 2.18
C MET A 275 2.66 -11.20 1.07
N VAL A 276 1.45 -10.67 0.99
CA VAL A 276 1.05 -9.62 0.02
C VAL A 276 1.32 -8.23 0.58
N MET A 277 1.00 -8.04 1.87
CA MET A 277 1.22 -6.79 2.58
C MET A 277 1.55 -7.09 4.03
N PRO A 278 2.56 -6.41 4.62
CA PRO A 278 2.84 -6.55 6.05
C PRO A 278 1.69 -6.02 6.90
N GLY A 279 1.64 -6.47 8.14
CA GLY A 279 0.81 -5.92 9.20
C GLY A 279 1.58 -4.94 10.07
N PHE A 280 0.91 -4.44 11.12
CA PHE A 280 1.51 -3.50 12.06
C PHE A 280 0.97 -3.74 13.47
N TYR A 281 1.81 -3.50 14.47
CA TYR A 281 1.39 -3.40 15.87
C TYR A 281 1.01 -1.96 16.16
N VAL A 282 -0.25 -1.72 16.52
CA VAL A 282 -0.81 -0.37 16.76
C VAL A 282 -1.42 -0.33 18.15
N GLY A 283 -0.66 0.09 19.16
CA GLY A 283 -1.06 -0.07 20.56
C GLY A 283 -1.31 -1.53 20.90
N ASP A 284 -2.48 -1.82 21.50
CA ASP A 284 -2.89 -3.19 21.86
C ASP A 284 -3.53 -3.96 20.68
N ARG A 285 -3.53 -3.39 19.48
CA ARG A 285 -4.19 -3.97 18.30
C ARG A 285 -3.16 -4.43 17.27
N VAL A 286 -3.52 -5.51 16.56
CA VAL A 286 -2.75 -5.97 15.41
C VAL A 286 -3.51 -5.66 14.13
N LEU A 287 -2.90 -4.84 13.26
CA LEU A 287 -3.33 -4.72 11.88
C LEU A 287 -2.74 -5.91 11.11
N ARG A 288 -3.60 -6.87 10.74
CA ARG A 288 -3.19 -8.18 10.20
C ARG A 288 -2.46 -8.06 8.86
N CYS A 289 -1.42 -8.92 8.69
CA CYS A 289 -0.79 -9.13 7.38
C CYS A 289 -1.82 -9.64 6.37
N LYS A 290 -1.68 -9.22 5.12
CA LYS A 290 -2.42 -9.83 4.01
C LYS A 290 -1.53 -10.91 3.40
N VAL A 291 -2.05 -12.14 3.32
CA VAL A 291 -1.28 -13.30 2.89
C VAL A 291 -2.04 -14.11 1.82
N LEU A 292 -1.29 -14.85 1.01
CA LEU A 292 -1.80 -15.93 0.19
C LEU A 292 -1.48 -17.23 0.90
N CYS A 293 -2.47 -18.14 1.01
CA CYS A 293 -2.30 -19.37 1.76
C CYS A 293 -2.33 -20.63 0.86
N ARG A 294 -1.70 -21.69 1.36
CA ARG A 294 -1.90 -23.07 0.92
C ARG A 294 -3.04 -23.66 1.75
N TYR A 295 -3.85 -24.49 1.13
CA TYR A 295 -4.94 -25.21 1.76
C TYR A 295 -4.59 -26.69 1.86
N LYS A 296 -5.09 -27.36 2.87
CA LYS A 296 -4.95 -28.83 2.94
C LYS A 296 -5.67 -29.43 1.73
N SER A 297 -5.00 -30.30 0.99
CA SER A 297 -5.69 -31.14 0.01
C SER A 297 -6.58 -32.12 0.76
N SER A 298 -7.87 -32.21 0.40
CA SER A 298 -8.66 -33.34 0.80
C SER A 298 -8.07 -34.60 0.11
N THR A 299 -7.26 -35.34 0.83
CA THR A 299 -6.98 -36.73 0.45
C THR A 299 -8.32 -37.44 0.47
N LYS A 300 -8.85 -37.73 -0.74
CA LYS A 300 -9.88 -38.73 -0.93
C LYS A 300 -9.28 -40.12 -0.72
#